data_63335b41a225de57f3dc4f6523b361f0
#
_entry.id   63335b41a225de57f3dc4f6523b361f0
#
_cell.length_a   1.000
_cell.length_b   1.000
_cell.length_c   1.000
_cell.angle_alpha   90.00
_cell.angle_beta   90.00
_cell.angle_gamma   90.00
#
_symmetry.space_group_name_H-M   'P 1'
#
loop_
_entity.id
_entity.type
_entity.pdbx_description
1 polymer ?
#
loop_
_entity_poly.entity_id
_entity_poly.type
_entity_poly.pdbx_seq_one_letter_code
_entity_poly.pdbx_strand_id
1 'polypeptide(L)'
;MSQQIGFIGLGIMGSPMAGHLARAGYQVVGYDLVAASLAKLEAAGGRRASSIAETVEGSSIVITMLPADPHVEAVVLGEDGVFEHIKPGTLFIDFSSIKPGTSQKVAKAGTAKGVRVLDAPVSGGEKGAIDAVLSIMVGGDAADFEAARPIFDLVGKTSALCGGHGAGQAVKAANQLVVGGTYALVAEAIVLMEALGVDAAAGLDMLAGGLAGSRILELKRASMLARDFKPGFRIDLHHKDMGTVLDAARQADVSLPLSLQVAALIQAARAQGLGNLDHSALLAVIENLNGLNGKGQ
;
A
#
# COMPACT_ATOMS: atom_id res chain seq x y z
N MET A 1 13.76 -7.50 28.62
CA MET A 1 14.42 -6.59 27.66
C MET A 1 13.41 -6.33 26.54
N SER A 2 13.22 -5.07 26.12
CA SER A 2 12.32 -4.76 25.01
C SER A 2 12.88 -5.37 23.71
N GLN A 3 11.99 -5.94 22.90
CA GLN A 3 12.35 -6.59 21.66
C GLN A 3 12.82 -5.55 20.62
N GLN A 4 13.94 -5.81 19.94
CA GLN A 4 14.44 -4.93 18.90
C GLN A 4 13.80 -5.28 17.55
N ILE A 5 13.41 -4.23 16.83
CA ILE A 5 12.84 -4.27 15.47
C ILE A 5 13.72 -3.46 14.54
N GLY A 6 14.22 -4.08 13.48
CA GLY A 6 14.80 -3.39 12.34
C GLY A 6 13.71 -2.93 11.37
N PHE A 7 13.67 -1.65 10.99
CA PHE A 7 12.64 -1.12 10.07
C PHE A 7 13.31 -0.40 8.90
N ILE A 8 13.10 -0.88 7.68
CA ILE A 8 13.69 -0.35 6.47
C ILE A 8 12.62 0.22 5.56
N GLY A 9 12.79 1.49 5.17
CA GLY A 9 11.81 2.24 4.40
C GLY A 9 10.86 3.04 5.30
N LEU A 10 11.26 4.29 5.59
CA LEU A 10 10.55 5.22 6.47
C LEU A 10 9.85 6.33 5.68
N GLY A 11 9.29 5.99 4.52
CA GLY A 11 8.48 6.89 3.70
C GLY A 11 7.16 7.27 4.38
N ILE A 12 6.19 7.78 3.59
CA ILE A 12 4.89 8.27 4.08
C ILE A 12 4.09 7.20 4.85
N MET A 13 4.30 5.92 4.53
CA MET A 13 3.67 4.80 5.22
C MET A 13 4.54 4.28 6.36
N GLY A 14 5.83 4.02 6.10
CA GLY A 14 6.74 3.39 7.07
C GLY A 14 7.05 4.28 8.27
N SER A 15 7.18 5.61 8.10
CA SER A 15 7.44 6.52 9.23
C SER A 15 6.38 6.45 10.33
N PRO A 16 5.07 6.60 10.05
CA PRO A 16 4.06 6.48 11.09
C PRO A 16 4.00 5.06 11.69
N MET A 17 4.16 4.00 10.87
CA MET A 17 4.16 2.62 11.35
C MET A 17 5.31 2.36 12.33
N ALA A 18 6.54 2.71 11.95
CA ALA A 18 7.72 2.60 12.81
C ALA A 18 7.57 3.44 14.10
N GLY A 19 6.97 4.62 13.99
CA GLY A 19 6.67 5.49 15.13
C GLY A 19 5.66 4.87 16.12
N HIS A 20 4.64 4.16 15.64
CA HIS A 20 3.71 3.43 16.52
C HIS A 20 4.44 2.33 17.32
N LEU A 21 5.31 1.56 16.66
CA LEU A 21 6.09 0.52 17.31
C LEU A 21 7.05 1.10 18.36
N ALA A 22 7.74 2.21 18.05
CA ALA A 22 8.63 2.87 19.00
C ALA A 22 7.88 3.39 20.23
N ARG A 23 6.73 4.06 20.04
CA ARG A 23 5.87 4.55 21.14
C ARG A 23 5.29 3.42 21.99
N ALA A 24 5.10 2.24 21.42
CA ALA A 24 4.66 1.05 22.14
C ALA A 24 5.78 0.37 22.96
N GLY A 25 7.01 0.90 22.92
CA GLY A 25 8.14 0.43 23.73
C GLY A 25 9.07 -0.56 23.05
N TYR A 26 8.90 -0.82 21.74
CA TYR A 26 9.89 -1.57 20.97
C TYR A 26 11.16 -0.75 20.73
N GLN A 27 12.32 -1.40 20.71
CA GLN A 27 13.56 -0.76 20.28
C GLN A 27 13.62 -0.73 18.75
N VAL A 28 13.04 0.31 18.14
CA VAL A 28 13.02 0.43 16.67
C VAL A 28 14.33 1.03 16.16
N VAL A 29 15.06 0.28 15.34
CA VAL A 29 16.24 0.72 14.62
C VAL A 29 15.86 0.88 13.14
N GLY A 30 15.94 2.09 12.60
CA GLY A 30 15.42 2.39 11.28
C GLY A 30 16.46 2.83 10.27
N TYR A 31 16.28 2.43 9.01
CA TYR A 31 17.08 2.84 7.88
C TYR A 31 16.21 3.38 6.74
N ASP A 32 16.61 4.52 6.20
CA ASP A 32 16.05 5.14 5.00
C ASP A 32 17.12 5.99 4.32
N LEU A 33 16.99 6.18 3.00
CA LEU A 33 17.89 7.05 2.23
C LEU A 33 17.60 8.54 2.47
N VAL A 34 16.44 8.88 3.04
CA VAL A 34 15.99 10.25 3.28
C VAL A 34 16.20 10.63 4.75
N ALA A 35 17.14 11.53 5.01
CA ALA A 35 17.50 11.97 6.36
C ALA A 35 16.30 12.52 7.17
N ALA A 36 15.35 13.20 6.51
CA ALA A 36 14.16 13.72 7.18
C ALA A 36 13.24 12.59 7.71
N SER A 37 13.22 11.43 7.07
CA SER A 37 12.48 10.24 7.53
C SER A 37 13.11 9.65 8.80
N LEU A 38 14.44 9.59 8.84
CA LEU A 38 15.20 9.15 10.01
C LEU A 38 14.97 10.08 11.22
N ALA A 39 14.96 11.41 10.99
CA ALA A 39 14.66 12.38 12.05
C ALA A 39 13.25 12.20 12.64
N LYS A 40 12.25 11.84 11.82
CA LYS A 40 10.89 11.54 12.31
C LYS A 40 10.87 10.29 13.21
N LEU A 41 11.63 9.27 12.86
CA LEU A 41 11.75 8.07 13.69
C LEU A 41 12.40 8.40 15.05
N GLU A 42 13.48 9.18 15.06
CA GLU A 42 14.15 9.61 16.31
C GLU A 42 13.21 10.43 17.21
N ALA A 43 12.43 11.34 16.61
CA ALA A 43 11.41 12.11 17.34
C ALA A 43 10.30 11.21 17.93
N ALA A 44 10.07 10.03 17.36
CA ALA A 44 9.14 9.04 17.88
C ALA A 44 9.75 8.08 18.94
N GLY A 45 11.05 8.22 19.24
CA GLY A 45 11.76 7.39 20.22
C GLY A 45 12.53 6.22 19.63
N GLY A 46 12.61 6.10 18.30
CA GLY A 46 13.46 5.11 17.64
C GLY A 46 14.91 5.58 17.45
N ARG A 47 15.74 4.74 16.89
CA ARG A 47 17.16 5.01 16.58
C ARG A 47 17.41 4.89 15.09
N ARG A 48 18.18 5.81 14.51
CA ARG A 48 18.64 5.67 13.12
C ARG A 48 19.75 4.64 13.01
N ALA A 49 19.82 3.97 11.88
CA ALA A 49 20.94 3.18 11.42
C ALA A 49 21.60 3.82 10.20
N SER A 50 22.86 3.53 9.98
CA SER A 50 23.64 4.00 8.83
C SER A 50 23.64 3.02 7.66
N SER A 51 23.18 1.78 7.88
CA SER A 51 23.15 0.71 6.88
C SER A 51 22.03 -0.31 7.15
N ILE A 52 21.75 -1.16 6.14
CA ILE A 52 20.89 -2.33 6.29
C ILE A 52 21.47 -3.27 7.36
N ALA A 53 22.77 -3.55 7.30
CA ALA A 53 23.46 -4.42 8.25
C ALA A 53 23.22 -3.97 9.71
N GLU A 54 23.44 -2.68 10.01
CA GLU A 54 23.22 -2.12 11.35
C GLU A 54 21.74 -2.20 11.77
N THR A 55 20.82 -2.06 10.82
CA THR A 55 19.37 -2.16 11.09
C THR A 55 18.96 -3.58 11.49
N VAL A 56 19.56 -4.57 10.86
CA VAL A 56 19.25 -5.99 11.06
C VAL A 56 19.96 -6.55 12.30
N GLU A 57 21.16 -6.03 12.64
CA GLU A 57 21.96 -6.52 13.75
C GLU A 57 21.19 -6.46 15.09
N GLY A 58 21.07 -7.60 15.76
CA GLY A 58 20.36 -7.71 17.05
C GLY A 58 18.83 -7.68 16.95
N SER A 59 18.25 -7.48 15.77
CA SER A 59 16.82 -7.45 15.57
C SER A 59 16.23 -8.88 15.56
N SER A 60 15.17 -9.08 16.33
CA SER A 60 14.38 -10.31 16.33
C SER A 60 13.22 -10.27 15.31
N ILE A 61 12.86 -9.08 14.89
CA ILE A 61 11.92 -8.81 13.80
C ILE A 61 12.58 -7.80 12.86
N VAL A 62 12.47 -8.04 11.55
CA VAL A 62 12.90 -7.10 10.51
C VAL A 62 11.71 -6.79 9.61
N ILE A 63 11.47 -5.51 9.39
CA ILE A 63 10.32 -5.01 8.64
C ILE A 63 10.81 -4.20 7.43
N THR A 64 10.17 -4.40 6.28
CA THR A 64 10.34 -3.56 5.09
C THR A 64 9.03 -2.88 4.69
N MET A 65 9.12 -1.61 4.23
CA MET A 65 8.00 -0.86 3.64
C MET A 65 8.52 -0.02 2.47
N LEU A 66 8.61 -0.64 1.30
CA LEU A 66 9.33 -0.16 0.13
C LEU A 66 8.39 0.10 -1.06
N PRO A 67 8.79 0.95 -2.04
CA PRO A 67 7.88 1.41 -3.08
C PRO A 67 7.43 0.34 -4.10
N ALA A 68 8.32 -0.62 -4.45
CA ALA A 68 8.07 -1.56 -5.55
C ALA A 68 9.03 -2.76 -5.52
N ASP A 69 8.75 -3.77 -6.37
CA ASP A 69 9.52 -5.01 -6.51
C ASP A 69 11.04 -4.81 -6.61
N PRO A 70 11.58 -3.92 -7.49
CA PRO A 70 13.04 -3.75 -7.59
C PRO A 70 13.69 -3.28 -6.28
N HIS A 71 12.97 -2.46 -5.50
CA HIS A 71 13.48 -1.98 -4.21
C HIS A 71 13.50 -3.11 -3.17
N VAL A 72 12.43 -3.93 -3.12
CA VAL A 72 12.38 -5.10 -2.23
C VAL A 72 13.47 -6.10 -2.61
N GLU A 73 13.62 -6.41 -3.90
CA GLU A 73 14.67 -7.32 -4.35
C GLU A 73 16.07 -6.81 -4.01
N ALA A 74 16.37 -5.53 -4.26
CA ALA A 74 17.67 -4.95 -3.96
C ALA A 74 17.96 -4.91 -2.45
N VAL A 75 16.97 -4.47 -1.63
CA VAL A 75 17.13 -4.32 -0.18
C VAL A 75 17.15 -5.67 0.53
N VAL A 76 16.37 -6.65 0.07
CA VAL A 76 16.22 -7.92 0.79
C VAL A 76 17.18 -8.99 0.26
N LEU A 77 17.34 -9.09 -1.07
CA LEU A 77 18.08 -10.16 -1.76
C LEU A 77 19.41 -9.71 -2.33
N GLY A 78 19.75 -8.41 -2.30
CA GLY A 78 21.02 -7.87 -2.82
C GLY A 78 22.23 -8.31 -2.00
N GLU A 79 23.46 -8.07 -2.52
CA GLU A 79 24.75 -8.48 -1.90
C GLU A 79 24.91 -7.98 -0.46
N ASP A 80 24.45 -6.75 -0.14
CA ASP A 80 24.43 -6.19 1.21
C ASP A 80 22.99 -6.10 1.76
N GLY A 81 22.11 -6.96 1.26
CA GLY A 81 20.70 -6.95 1.61
C GLY A 81 20.41 -7.58 2.98
N VAL A 82 19.15 -7.46 3.39
CA VAL A 82 18.66 -7.97 4.68
C VAL A 82 19.06 -9.43 4.91
N PHE A 83 18.90 -10.30 3.89
CA PHE A 83 19.14 -11.73 4.05
C PHE A 83 20.63 -12.13 4.09
N GLU A 84 21.55 -11.21 3.87
CA GLU A 84 22.99 -11.44 4.14
C GLU A 84 23.34 -11.22 5.61
N HIS A 85 22.56 -10.42 6.34
CA HIS A 85 22.83 -10.02 7.71
C HIS A 85 21.88 -10.60 8.75
N ILE A 86 20.71 -11.12 8.30
CA ILE A 86 19.65 -11.62 9.18
C ILE A 86 20.04 -12.98 9.79
N LYS A 87 19.69 -13.19 11.05
CA LYS A 87 19.97 -14.47 11.73
C LYS A 87 18.82 -15.45 11.50
N PRO A 88 19.11 -16.77 11.45
CA PRO A 88 18.06 -17.80 11.47
C PRO A 88 17.13 -17.62 12.67
N GLY A 89 15.83 -17.88 12.46
CA GLY A 89 14.77 -17.69 13.45
C GLY A 89 14.20 -16.27 13.55
N THR A 90 14.86 -15.26 12.94
CA THR A 90 14.32 -13.90 12.87
C THR A 90 13.02 -13.89 12.04
N LEU A 91 12.04 -13.09 12.47
CA LEU A 91 10.80 -12.87 11.72
C LEU A 91 10.98 -11.68 10.77
N PHE A 92 10.86 -11.93 9.48
CA PHE A 92 10.87 -10.92 8.44
C PHE A 92 9.43 -10.63 7.98
N ILE A 93 9.02 -9.36 7.97
CA ILE A 93 7.69 -8.92 7.55
C ILE A 93 7.85 -7.86 6.45
N ASP A 94 7.32 -8.14 5.25
CA ASP A 94 7.29 -7.16 4.18
C ASP A 94 5.90 -6.54 4.04
N PHE A 95 5.77 -5.27 4.40
CA PHE A 95 4.54 -4.49 4.22
C PHE A 95 4.43 -3.85 2.83
N SER A 96 5.43 -4.01 1.98
CA SER A 96 5.45 -3.45 0.63
C SER A 96 4.34 -4.04 -0.25
N SER A 97 3.84 -3.25 -1.20
CA SER A 97 2.92 -3.73 -2.24
C SER A 97 3.72 -4.11 -3.48
N ILE A 98 3.91 -5.41 -3.67
CA ILE A 98 4.71 -6.02 -4.73
C ILE A 98 3.95 -7.17 -5.41
N LYS A 99 4.54 -7.78 -6.41
CA LYS A 99 3.95 -8.94 -7.11
C LYS A 99 3.95 -10.18 -6.20
N PRO A 100 2.90 -11.03 -6.25
CA PRO A 100 2.89 -12.29 -5.52
C PRO A 100 4.12 -13.15 -5.79
N GLY A 101 4.59 -13.23 -7.04
CA GLY A 101 5.78 -13.98 -7.42
C GLY A 101 7.07 -13.43 -6.80
N THR A 102 7.22 -12.10 -6.69
CA THR A 102 8.36 -11.49 -5.99
C THR A 102 8.34 -11.84 -4.50
N SER A 103 7.17 -11.78 -3.87
CA SER A 103 7.01 -12.18 -2.47
C SER A 103 7.35 -13.66 -2.24
N GLN A 104 6.90 -14.56 -3.13
CA GLN A 104 7.26 -15.98 -3.07
C GLN A 104 8.76 -16.21 -3.24
N LYS A 105 9.43 -15.44 -4.12
CA LYS A 105 10.89 -15.46 -4.29
C LYS A 105 11.60 -15.04 -3.00
N VAL A 106 11.15 -13.96 -2.35
CA VAL A 106 11.66 -13.50 -1.06
C VAL A 106 11.47 -14.58 0.02
N ALA A 107 10.28 -15.15 0.12
CA ALA A 107 9.98 -16.19 1.08
C ALA A 107 10.87 -17.43 0.90
N LYS A 108 11.04 -17.90 -0.35
CA LYS A 108 11.92 -19.02 -0.67
C LYS A 108 13.37 -18.76 -0.24
N ALA A 109 13.89 -17.57 -0.51
CA ALA A 109 15.24 -17.18 -0.14
C ALA A 109 15.42 -17.08 1.38
N GLY A 110 14.46 -16.49 2.09
CA GLY A 110 14.48 -16.39 3.54
C GLY A 110 14.38 -17.75 4.24
N THR A 111 13.45 -18.60 3.80
CA THR A 111 13.28 -19.95 4.34
C THR A 111 14.56 -20.80 4.17
N ALA A 112 15.26 -20.65 3.04
CA ALA A 112 16.54 -21.34 2.81
C ALA A 112 17.65 -20.90 3.79
N LYS A 113 17.52 -19.72 4.41
CA LYS A 113 18.41 -19.18 5.46
C LYS A 113 17.84 -19.38 6.88
N GLY A 114 16.73 -20.11 7.03
CA GLY A 114 16.06 -20.34 8.31
C GLY A 114 15.32 -19.11 8.85
N VAL A 115 15.00 -18.13 7.99
CA VAL A 115 14.24 -16.92 8.32
C VAL A 115 12.75 -17.22 8.19
N ARG A 116 11.95 -16.73 9.12
CA ARG A 116 10.49 -16.79 9.13
C ARG A 116 9.97 -15.58 8.31
N VAL A 117 9.18 -15.82 7.30
CA VAL A 117 8.82 -14.77 6.33
C VAL A 117 7.31 -14.58 6.24
N LEU A 118 6.87 -13.33 6.29
CA LEU A 118 5.48 -12.94 6.02
C LEU A 118 5.45 -11.83 4.95
N ASP A 119 4.57 -11.94 3.97
CA ASP A 119 4.11 -10.83 3.16
C ASP A 119 2.85 -10.25 3.80
N ALA A 120 2.85 -8.94 4.02
CA ALA A 120 1.82 -8.28 4.80
C ALA A 120 1.39 -6.92 4.21
N PRO A 121 1.12 -6.83 2.89
CA PRO A 121 0.70 -5.57 2.29
C PRO A 121 -0.52 -4.98 2.97
N VAL A 122 -0.63 -3.63 2.90
CA VAL A 122 -1.61 -2.87 3.67
C VAL A 122 -2.57 -2.08 2.78
N SER A 123 -3.75 -1.79 3.33
CA SER A 123 -4.74 -0.88 2.75
C SER A 123 -5.19 0.12 3.81
N GLY A 124 -5.38 1.39 3.39
CA GLY A 124 -5.79 2.50 4.29
C GLY A 124 -5.11 3.82 3.96
N GLY A 125 -4.08 3.80 3.10
CA GLY A 125 -3.30 4.98 2.70
C GLY A 125 -2.55 5.61 3.85
N GLU A 126 -1.98 6.81 3.62
CA GLU A 126 -1.20 7.54 4.62
C GLU A 126 -2.00 7.81 5.88
N LYS A 127 -3.27 8.23 5.74
CA LYS A 127 -4.15 8.47 6.89
C LYS A 127 -4.35 7.20 7.73
N GLY A 128 -4.57 6.05 7.11
CA GLY A 128 -4.69 4.77 7.81
C GLY A 128 -3.43 4.37 8.56
N ALA A 129 -2.24 4.70 8.03
CA ALA A 129 -0.96 4.47 8.71
C ALA A 129 -0.76 5.42 9.90
N ILE A 130 -1.13 6.70 9.75
CA ILE A 130 -1.05 7.70 10.84
C ILE A 130 -2.00 7.33 11.98
N ASP A 131 -3.23 6.93 11.65
CA ASP A 131 -4.27 6.60 12.64
C ASP A 131 -4.16 5.15 13.19
N ALA A 132 -3.18 4.36 12.73
CA ALA A 132 -3.00 2.93 13.08
C ALA A 132 -4.26 2.08 12.79
N VAL A 133 -4.94 2.33 11.67
CA VAL A 133 -6.19 1.63 11.29
C VAL A 133 -6.06 0.90 9.95
N LEU A 134 -4.85 0.50 9.59
CA LEU A 134 -4.61 -0.25 8.34
C LEU A 134 -5.35 -1.60 8.33
N SER A 135 -5.76 -2.03 7.15
CA SER A 135 -6.12 -3.43 6.90
C SER A 135 -4.88 -4.15 6.36
N ILE A 136 -4.48 -5.24 7.00
CA ILE A 136 -3.24 -5.97 6.72
C ILE A 136 -3.61 -7.35 6.17
N MET A 137 -3.16 -7.64 4.97
CA MET A 137 -3.42 -8.89 4.25
C MET A 137 -2.17 -9.76 4.34
N VAL A 138 -2.21 -10.86 5.10
CA VAL A 138 -0.99 -11.62 5.41
C VAL A 138 -0.92 -12.92 4.63
N GLY A 139 0.25 -13.19 4.05
CA GLY A 139 0.62 -14.48 3.48
C GLY A 139 1.83 -15.06 4.20
N GLY A 140 1.80 -16.37 4.47
CA GLY A 140 2.87 -17.11 5.13
C GLY A 140 2.36 -18.15 6.09
N ASP A 141 3.20 -18.59 7.04
CA ASP A 141 2.85 -19.61 8.00
C ASP A 141 1.98 -19.08 9.15
N ALA A 142 1.02 -19.89 9.61
CA ALA A 142 0.09 -19.52 10.67
C ALA A 142 0.79 -19.21 12.00
N ALA A 143 1.83 -19.96 12.36
CA ALA A 143 2.59 -19.71 13.57
C ALA A 143 3.35 -18.37 13.51
N ASP A 144 3.81 -17.96 12.33
CA ASP A 144 4.50 -16.68 12.10
C ASP A 144 3.50 -15.53 12.13
N PHE A 145 2.30 -15.73 11.57
CA PHE A 145 1.21 -14.74 11.67
C PHE A 145 0.84 -14.47 13.13
N GLU A 146 0.66 -15.52 13.96
CA GLU A 146 0.36 -15.32 15.38
C GLU A 146 1.51 -14.63 16.13
N ALA A 147 2.76 -14.95 15.80
CA ALA A 147 3.91 -14.25 16.37
C ALA A 147 4.01 -12.77 15.96
N ALA A 148 3.53 -12.42 14.77
CA ALA A 148 3.49 -11.06 14.26
C ALA A 148 2.27 -10.25 14.75
N ARG A 149 1.24 -10.90 15.32
CA ARG A 149 -0.01 -10.24 15.74
C ARG A 149 0.20 -8.99 16.59
N PRO A 150 1.09 -8.97 17.60
CA PRO A 150 1.34 -7.74 18.39
C PRO A 150 1.85 -6.57 17.54
N ILE A 151 2.57 -6.84 16.44
CA ILE A 151 3.02 -5.80 15.49
C ILE A 151 1.84 -5.30 14.66
N PHE A 152 1.01 -6.22 14.15
CA PHE A 152 -0.14 -5.88 13.34
C PHE A 152 -1.16 -5.04 14.11
N ASP A 153 -1.43 -5.38 15.37
CA ASP A 153 -2.39 -4.68 16.24
C ASP A 153 -1.95 -3.24 16.59
N LEU A 154 -0.64 -2.93 16.47
CA LEU A 154 -0.11 -1.59 16.70
C LEU A 154 -0.16 -0.69 15.47
N VAL A 155 -0.26 -1.25 14.27
CA VAL A 155 -0.23 -0.47 13.03
C VAL A 155 -1.52 -0.57 12.22
N GLY A 156 -2.42 -1.49 12.58
CA GLY A 156 -3.65 -1.75 11.86
C GLY A 156 -4.84 -2.04 12.78
N LYS A 157 -6.03 -1.96 12.19
CA LYS A 157 -7.30 -2.32 12.85
C LYS A 157 -7.71 -3.77 12.56
N THR A 158 -7.29 -4.30 11.41
CA THR A 158 -7.69 -5.63 10.95
C THR A 158 -6.48 -6.29 10.29
N SER A 159 -6.17 -7.50 10.71
CA SER A 159 -5.19 -8.36 10.06
C SER A 159 -5.77 -9.75 9.83
N ALA A 160 -5.48 -10.36 8.69
CA ALA A 160 -5.94 -11.70 8.38
C ALA A 160 -4.88 -12.49 7.62
N LEU A 161 -4.69 -13.74 8.03
CA LEU A 161 -3.91 -14.70 7.26
C LEU A 161 -4.74 -15.16 6.05
N CYS A 162 -4.27 -14.84 4.85
CA CYS A 162 -4.98 -15.07 3.59
C CYS A 162 -4.57 -16.37 2.90
N GLY A 163 -3.50 -17.00 3.36
CA GLY A 163 -2.93 -18.22 2.79
C GLY A 163 -1.42 -18.27 2.94
N GLY A 164 -0.75 -19.15 2.17
CA GLY A 164 0.71 -19.23 2.12
C GLY A 164 1.38 -18.01 1.55
N HIS A 165 2.72 -18.04 1.42
CA HIS A 165 3.51 -16.93 0.92
C HIS A 165 3.03 -16.40 -0.44
N GLY A 166 2.86 -15.09 -0.55
CA GLY A 166 2.32 -14.38 -1.70
C GLY A 166 0.79 -14.20 -1.66
N ALA A 167 0.06 -14.87 -0.75
CA ALA A 167 -1.39 -14.73 -0.64
C ALA A 167 -1.81 -13.34 -0.18
N GLY A 168 -1.07 -12.69 0.71
CA GLY A 168 -1.29 -11.30 1.10
C GLY A 168 -1.21 -10.36 -0.11
N GLN A 169 -0.20 -10.53 -0.96
CA GLN A 169 -0.03 -9.76 -2.18
C GLN A 169 -1.14 -10.04 -3.21
N ALA A 170 -1.59 -11.28 -3.31
CA ALA A 170 -2.73 -11.62 -4.19
C ALA A 170 -4.01 -10.93 -3.74
N VAL A 171 -4.30 -10.91 -2.44
CA VAL A 171 -5.44 -10.16 -1.89
C VAL A 171 -5.26 -8.66 -2.08
N LYS A 172 -4.03 -8.14 -1.93
CA LYS A 172 -3.72 -6.73 -2.21
C LYS A 172 -3.96 -6.38 -3.67
N ALA A 173 -3.58 -7.23 -4.61
CA ALA A 173 -3.87 -7.02 -6.04
C ALA A 173 -5.39 -6.95 -6.28
N ALA A 174 -6.18 -7.87 -5.71
CA ALA A 174 -7.64 -7.84 -5.78
C ALA A 174 -8.22 -6.56 -5.12
N ASN A 175 -7.67 -6.12 -3.98
CA ASN A 175 -8.07 -4.86 -3.36
C ASN A 175 -7.83 -3.66 -4.30
N GLN A 176 -6.68 -3.58 -4.97
CA GLN A 176 -6.34 -2.44 -5.82
C GLN A 176 -7.19 -2.39 -7.10
N LEU A 177 -7.56 -3.54 -7.66
CA LEU A 177 -8.51 -3.63 -8.76
C LEU A 177 -9.90 -3.08 -8.34
N VAL A 178 -10.41 -3.47 -7.16
CA VAL A 178 -11.70 -2.97 -6.65
C VAL A 178 -11.63 -1.47 -6.35
N VAL A 179 -10.53 -1.01 -5.74
CA VAL A 179 -10.31 0.42 -5.46
C VAL A 179 -10.30 1.22 -6.77
N GLY A 180 -9.53 0.81 -7.77
CA GLY A 180 -9.46 1.50 -9.07
C GLY A 180 -10.79 1.53 -9.81
N GLY A 181 -11.49 0.39 -9.83
CA GLY A 181 -12.83 0.30 -10.41
C GLY A 181 -13.83 1.22 -9.73
N THR A 182 -13.81 1.29 -8.39
CA THR A 182 -14.69 2.17 -7.63
C THR A 182 -14.44 3.65 -7.94
N TYR A 183 -13.17 4.09 -8.03
CA TYR A 183 -12.87 5.47 -8.42
C TYR A 183 -13.35 5.79 -9.83
N ALA A 184 -13.14 4.89 -10.79
CA ALA A 184 -13.59 5.07 -12.17
C ALA A 184 -15.13 5.19 -12.24
N LEU A 185 -15.86 4.28 -11.57
CA LEU A 185 -17.33 4.27 -11.55
C LEU A 185 -17.90 5.51 -10.85
N VAL A 186 -17.31 5.96 -9.74
CA VAL A 186 -17.73 7.20 -9.06
C VAL A 186 -17.49 8.42 -9.95
N ALA A 187 -16.37 8.47 -10.68
CA ALA A 187 -16.08 9.52 -11.63
C ALA A 187 -17.11 9.58 -12.76
N GLU A 188 -17.43 8.44 -13.37
CA GLU A 188 -18.48 8.34 -14.41
C GLU A 188 -19.85 8.75 -13.87
N ALA A 189 -20.21 8.33 -12.65
CA ALA A 189 -21.47 8.69 -12.01
C ALA A 189 -21.60 10.20 -11.80
N ILE A 190 -20.54 10.88 -11.36
CA ILE A 190 -20.50 12.36 -11.22
C ILE A 190 -20.76 13.00 -12.56
N VAL A 191 -20.00 12.64 -13.60
CA VAL A 191 -20.12 13.22 -14.93
C VAL A 191 -21.53 12.99 -15.52
N LEU A 192 -22.09 11.80 -15.34
CA LEU A 192 -23.45 11.47 -15.81
C LEU A 192 -24.51 12.36 -15.12
N MET A 193 -24.46 12.48 -13.80
CA MET A 193 -25.41 13.29 -13.03
C MET A 193 -25.34 14.76 -13.43
N GLU A 194 -24.13 15.32 -13.54
CA GLU A 194 -23.92 16.73 -13.94
C GLU A 194 -24.41 16.96 -15.37
N ALA A 195 -24.17 16.03 -16.30
CA ALA A 195 -24.66 16.12 -17.68
C ALA A 195 -26.19 16.11 -17.79
N LEU A 196 -26.86 15.42 -16.86
CA LEU A 196 -28.32 15.35 -16.76
C LEU A 196 -28.94 16.51 -15.94
N GLY A 197 -28.11 17.46 -15.46
CA GLY A 197 -28.57 18.59 -14.65
C GLY A 197 -28.97 18.22 -13.22
N VAL A 198 -28.52 17.06 -12.73
CA VAL A 198 -28.77 16.61 -11.36
C VAL A 198 -27.72 17.23 -10.42
N ASP A 199 -28.14 17.64 -9.23
CA ASP A 199 -27.21 18.00 -8.15
C ASP A 199 -26.38 16.78 -7.76
N ALA A 200 -25.12 16.76 -8.20
CA ALA A 200 -24.21 15.64 -7.97
C ALA A 200 -23.94 15.41 -6.48
N ALA A 201 -23.98 16.47 -5.64
CA ALA A 201 -23.79 16.31 -4.19
C ALA A 201 -24.94 15.52 -3.56
N ALA A 202 -26.18 15.93 -3.84
CA ALA A 202 -27.37 15.22 -3.38
C ALA A 202 -27.42 13.79 -3.97
N GLY A 203 -27.06 13.63 -5.24
CA GLY A 203 -26.99 12.34 -5.90
C GLY A 203 -26.00 11.39 -5.21
N LEU A 204 -24.77 11.84 -4.93
CA LEU A 204 -23.77 11.02 -4.24
C LEU A 204 -24.16 10.68 -2.80
N ASP A 205 -24.90 11.56 -2.09
CA ASP A 205 -25.43 11.25 -0.76
C ASP A 205 -26.44 10.09 -0.82
N MET A 206 -27.31 10.07 -1.83
CA MET A 206 -28.24 8.96 -2.05
C MET A 206 -27.54 7.66 -2.41
N LEU A 207 -26.51 7.72 -3.29
CA LEU A 207 -25.71 6.55 -3.64
C LEU A 207 -24.95 5.98 -2.42
N ALA A 208 -24.41 6.85 -1.56
CA ALA A 208 -23.69 6.44 -0.36
C ALA A 208 -24.57 5.68 0.64
N GLY A 209 -25.86 6.00 0.72
CA GLY A 209 -26.83 5.33 1.60
C GLY A 209 -27.39 4.00 1.05
N GLY A 210 -27.12 3.67 -0.22
CA GLY A 210 -27.62 2.48 -0.91
C GLY A 210 -26.55 1.43 -1.19
N LEU A 211 -26.88 0.48 -2.06
CA LEU A 211 -25.96 -0.60 -2.48
C LEU A 211 -24.71 -0.09 -3.24
N ALA A 212 -24.77 1.12 -3.79
CA ALA A 212 -23.61 1.77 -4.42
C ALA A 212 -22.65 2.40 -3.42
N GLY A 213 -22.95 2.38 -2.12
CA GLY A 213 -22.11 2.90 -1.06
C GLY A 213 -20.76 2.19 -0.99
N SER A 214 -19.71 2.96 -0.71
CA SER A 214 -18.36 2.43 -0.50
C SER A 214 -17.56 3.37 0.41
N ARG A 215 -16.53 2.82 1.06
CA ARG A 215 -15.61 3.64 1.88
C ARG A 215 -14.93 4.73 1.05
N ILE A 216 -14.68 4.49 -0.23
CA ILE A 216 -14.13 5.47 -1.16
C ILE A 216 -15.12 6.64 -1.33
N LEU A 217 -16.38 6.33 -1.60
CA LEU A 217 -17.42 7.36 -1.75
C LEU A 217 -17.57 8.20 -0.48
N GLU A 218 -17.55 7.58 0.70
CA GLU A 218 -17.62 8.29 1.99
C GLU A 218 -16.44 9.27 2.16
N LEU A 219 -15.22 8.83 1.85
CA LEU A 219 -13.99 9.61 2.11
C LEU A 219 -13.68 10.65 1.03
N LYS A 220 -14.11 10.42 -0.22
CA LYS A 220 -13.60 11.17 -1.37
C LYS A 220 -14.65 11.99 -2.11
N ARG A 221 -15.95 11.80 -1.86
CA ARG A 221 -17.00 12.54 -2.57
C ARG A 221 -16.82 14.05 -2.52
N ALA A 222 -16.51 14.61 -1.34
CA ALA A 222 -16.34 16.05 -1.17
C ALA A 222 -15.15 16.60 -1.97
N SER A 223 -14.00 15.91 -1.93
CA SER A 223 -12.80 16.33 -2.67
C SER A 223 -12.97 16.14 -4.19
N MET A 224 -13.67 15.08 -4.64
CA MET A 224 -13.98 14.88 -6.05
C MET A 224 -14.93 15.96 -6.58
N LEU A 225 -16.00 16.29 -5.86
CA LEU A 225 -16.91 17.37 -6.23
C LEU A 225 -16.21 18.73 -6.27
N ALA A 226 -15.29 18.97 -5.34
CA ALA A 226 -14.48 20.19 -5.32
C ALA A 226 -13.32 20.17 -6.33
N ARG A 227 -13.08 19.08 -7.06
CA ARG A 227 -11.89 18.85 -7.92
C ARG A 227 -10.57 19.10 -7.16
N ASP A 228 -10.57 18.88 -5.84
CA ASP A 228 -9.37 18.91 -4.99
C ASP A 228 -8.71 17.51 -4.96
N PHE A 229 -7.71 17.33 -5.80
CA PHE A 229 -7.00 16.05 -5.99
C PHE A 229 -5.66 16.02 -5.25
N LYS A 230 -5.58 16.65 -4.06
CA LYS A 230 -4.39 16.52 -3.20
C LYS A 230 -4.12 15.03 -2.91
N PRO A 231 -2.88 14.55 -3.09
CA PRO A 231 -2.58 13.14 -3.06
C PRO A 231 -2.68 12.55 -1.65
N GLY A 232 -3.61 11.61 -1.45
CA GLY A 232 -3.56 10.61 -0.39
C GLY A 232 -2.96 9.29 -0.90
N PHE A 233 -3.21 8.99 -2.20
CA PHE A 233 -2.58 7.89 -2.92
C PHE A 233 -2.45 8.27 -4.41
N ARG A 234 -1.20 8.43 -4.88
CA ARG A 234 -0.93 8.97 -6.21
C ARG A 234 -1.32 8.00 -7.33
N ILE A 235 -1.75 8.56 -8.46
CA ILE A 235 -2.01 7.83 -9.71
C ILE A 235 -0.82 6.97 -10.12
N ASP A 236 0.43 7.46 -10.01
CA ASP A 236 1.63 6.69 -10.36
C ASP A 236 1.76 5.41 -9.54
N LEU A 237 1.40 5.44 -8.25
CA LEU A 237 1.40 4.24 -7.40
C LEU A 237 0.28 3.28 -7.79
N HIS A 238 -0.90 3.82 -8.10
CA HIS A 238 -2.02 2.99 -8.54
C HIS A 238 -1.76 2.36 -9.92
N HIS A 239 -1.08 3.08 -10.81
CA HIS A 239 -0.63 2.53 -12.08
C HIS A 239 0.32 1.33 -11.88
N LYS A 240 1.29 1.44 -10.97
CA LYS A 240 2.15 0.31 -10.58
C LYS A 240 1.30 -0.86 -10.06
N ASP A 241 0.34 -0.58 -9.18
CA ASP A 241 -0.50 -1.61 -8.59
C ASP A 241 -1.39 -2.31 -9.64
N MET A 242 -1.96 -1.57 -10.60
CA MET A 242 -2.71 -2.18 -11.70
C MET A 242 -1.81 -3.03 -12.61
N GLY A 243 -0.54 -2.66 -12.78
CA GLY A 243 0.46 -3.52 -13.41
C GLY A 243 0.62 -4.85 -12.67
N THR A 244 0.68 -4.81 -11.34
CA THR A 244 0.71 -6.03 -10.50
C THR A 244 -0.55 -6.88 -10.67
N VAL A 245 -1.75 -6.25 -10.74
CA VAL A 245 -3.03 -6.95 -11.01
C VAL A 245 -2.99 -7.70 -12.34
N LEU A 246 -2.59 -7.01 -13.42
CA LEU A 246 -2.55 -7.60 -14.75
C LEU A 246 -1.50 -8.71 -14.89
N ASP A 247 -0.35 -8.55 -14.24
CA ASP A 247 0.68 -9.59 -14.18
C ASP A 247 0.19 -10.82 -13.41
N ALA A 248 -0.47 -10.63 -12.27
CA ALA A 248 -1.04 -11.72 -11.49
C ALA A 248 -2.14 -12.46 -12.27
N ALA A 249 -3.01 -11.73 -12.96
CA ALA A 249 -4.04 -12.31 -13.82
C ALA A 249 -3.44 -13.17 -14.96
N ARG A 250 -2.39 -12.68 -15.61
CA ARG A 250 -1.67 -13.42 -16.65
C ARG A 250 -1.02 -14.69 -16.11
N GLN A 251 -0.39 -14.61 -14.93
CA GLN A 251 0.24 -15.78 -14.30
C GLN A 251 -0.79 -16.84 -13.89
N ALA A 252 -1.98 -16.42 -13.49
CA ALA A 252 -3.07 -17.31 -13.08
C ALA A 252 -3.94 -17.77 -14.27
N ASP A 253 -3.67 -17.30 -15.50
CA ASP A 253 -4.46 -17.56 -16.71
C ASP A 253 -5.95 -17.19 -16.51
N VAL A 254 -6.23 -16.04 -15.88
CA VAL A 254 -7.59 -15.54 -15.69
C VAL A 254 -7.83 -14.25 -16.46
N SER A 255 -9.04 -14.10 -17.00
CA SER A 255 -9.48 -12.89 -17.71
C SER A 255 -10.15 -11.90 -16.76
N LEU A 256 -9.65 -10.67 -16.70
CA LEU A 256 -10.17 -9.57 -15.89
C LEU A 256 -10.53 -8.36 -16.78
N PRO A 257 -11.64 -8.41 -17.55
CA PRO A 257 -11.95 -7.40 -18.56
C PRO A 257 -12.11 -5.99 -17.96
N LEU A 258 -12.76 -5.83 -16.81
CA LEU A 258 -12.91 -4.52 -16.15
C LEU A 258 -11.56 -3.97 -15.66
N SER A 259 -10.66 -4.81 -15.21
CA SER A 259 -9.32 -4.38 -14.77
C SER A 259 -8.49 -3.80 -15.91
N LEU A 260 -8.66 -4.32 -17.13
CA LEU A 260 -8.01 -3.77 -18.33
C LEU A 260 -8.49 -2.35 -18.62
N GLN A 261 -9.80 -2.09 -18.50
CA GLN A 261 -10.37 -0.75 -18.68
C GLN A 261 -9.88 0.23 -17.61
N VAL A 262 -9.89 -0.19 -16.34
CA VAL A 262 -9.39 0.62 -15.22
C VAL A 262 -7.91 0.94 -15.39
N ALA A 263 -7.09 -0.03 -15.76
CA ALA A 263 -5.67 0.18 -16.01
C ALA A 263 -5.43 1.17 -17.17
N ALA A 264 -6.24 1.10 -18.24
CA ALA A 264 -6.18 2.04 -19.35
C ALA A 264 -6.55 3.48 -18.92
N LEU A 265 -7.58 3.66 -18.09
CA LEU A 265 -7.95 4.97 -17.56
C LEU A 265 -6.85 5.56 -16.66
N ILE A 266 -6.23 4.76 -15.80
CA ILE A 266 -5.11 5.18 -14.96
C ILE A 266 -3.88 5.51 -15.80
N GLN A 267 -3.61 4.74 -16.86
CA GLN A 267 -2.56 5.07 -17.83
C GLN A 267 -2.84 6.38 -18.57
N ALA A 268 -4.10 6.64 -18.96
CA ALA A 268 -4.51 7.89 -19.58
C ALA A 268 -4.30 9.09 -18.62
N ALA A 269 -4.61 8.92 -17.33
CA ALA A 269 -4.33 9.94 -16.32
C ALA A 269 -2.83 10.30 -16.25
N ARG A 270 -1.95 9.30 -16.28
CA ARG A 270 -0.49 9.54 -16.33
C ARG A 270 -0.08 10.28 -17.60
N ALA A 271 -0.60 9.86 -18.75
CA ALA A 271 -0.29 10.50 -20.04
C ALA A 271 -0.74 11.99 -20.07
N GLN A 272 -1.77 12.35 -19.31
CA GLN A 272 -2.24 13.72 -19.12
C GLN A 272 -1.45 14.49 -18.04
N GLY A 273 -0.38 13.95 -17.48
CA GLY A 273 0.45 14.61 -16.48
C GLY A 273 -0.13 14.57 -15.04
N LEU A 274 -1.17 13.78 -14.79
CA LEU A 274 -1.85 13.70 -13.49
C LEU A 274 -1.19 12.70 -12.51
N GLY A 275 -0.05 12.12 -12.84
CA GLY A 275 0.62 11.04 -12.09
C GLY A 275 0.87 11.34 -10.61
N ASN A 276 1.17 12.59 -10.28
CA ASN A 276 1.41 13.04 -8.90
C ASN A 276 0.14 13.40 -8.11
N LEU A 277 -1.02 13.45 -8.77
CA LEU A 277 -2.29 13.73 -8.12
C LEU A 277 -2.87 12.46 -7.46
N ASP A 278 -3.86 12.66 -6.59
CA ASP A 278 -4.64 11.58 -6.00
C ASP A 278 -5.37 10.77 -7.08
N HIS A 279 -5.54 9.48 -6.88
CA HIS A 279 -6.20 8.61 -7.86
C HIS A 279 -7.68 8.98 -8.08
N SER A 280 -8.29 9.80 -7.24
CA SER A 280 -9.59 10.43 -7.49
C SER A 280 -9.58 11.40 -8.68
N ALA A 281 -8.40 11.84 -9.16
CA ALA A 281 -8.25 12.62 -10.38
C ALA A 281 -8.59 11.84 -11.68
N LEU A 282 -8.96 10.56 -11.58
CA LEU A 282 -9.66 9.85 -12.68
C LEU A 282 -10.92 10.61 -13.11
N LEU A 283 -11.55 11.39 -12.24
CA LEU A 283 -12.66 12.28 -12.61
C LEU A 283 -12.25 13.23 -13.73
N ALA A 284 -11.08 13.88 -13.63
CA ALA A 284 -10.59 14.79 -14.68
C ALA A 284 -10.38 14.06 -16.02
N VAL A 285 -9.98 12.78 -15.99
CA VAL A 285 -9.86 11.98 -17.22
C VAL A 285 -11.22 11.76 -17.87
N ILE A 286 -12.24 11.41 -17.08
CA ILE A 286 -13.60 11.20 -17.59
C ILE A 286 -14.19 12.52 -18.11
N GLU A 287 -13.97 13.63 -17.43
CA GLU A 287 -14.37 14.98 -17.89
C GLU A 287 -13.71 15.33 -19.23
N ASN A 288 -12.40 15.05 -19.37
CA ASN A 288 -11.65 15.29 -20.61
C ASN A 288 -12.20 14.47 -21.78
N LEU A 289 -12.53 13.21 -21.56
CA LEU A 289 -13.12 12.33 -22.57
C LEU A 289 -14.49 12.85 -23.06
N ASN A 290 -15.21 13.61 -22.25
CA ASN A 290 -16.52 14.18 -22.56
C ASN A 290 -16.45 15.65 -22.98
N GLY A 291 -15.24 16.22 -23.17
CA GLY A 291 -15.08 17.63 -23.57
C GLY A 291 -15.55 18.63 -22.51
N LEU A 292 -15.53 18.25 -21.24
CA LEU A 292 -16.03 19.06 -20.13
C LEU A 292 -14.92 19.88 -19.45
N ASN A 293 -13.75 19.96 -20.07
CA ASN A 293 -12.59 20.72 -19.56
C ASN A 293 -12.93 22.19 -19.39
N GLY A 294 -12.81 22.70 -18.18
CA GLY A 294 -12.95 24.14 -17.87
C GLY A 294 -14.38 24.63 -17.66
N LYS A 295 -15.39 23.79 -17.54
CA LYS A 295 -16.76 24.20 -17.21
C LYS A 295 -17.04 24.38 -15.71
N GLY A 296 -16.02 24.25 -14.87
CA GLY A 296 -16.11 24.34 -13.40
C GLY A 296 -15.12 25.34 -12.77
N GLN A 297 -14.65 26.38 -13.52
CA GLN A 297 -13.89 27.48 -12.95
C GLN A 297 -14.70 28.78 -13.04
#